data_68cc6999a39d534eb4ca47a02c6ef764
#
_entry.id   68cc6999a39d534eb4ca47a02c6ef764
#
_cell.length_a   1.000
_cell.length_b   1.000
_cell.length_c   1.000
_cell.angle_alpha   90.00
_cell.angle_beta   90.00
_cell.angle_gamma   90.00
#
_symmetry.space_group_name_H-M   'P 1'
#
loop_
_entity.id
_entity.type
_entity.pdbx_description
1 polymer ?
#
loop_
_entity_poly.entity_id
_entity_poly.type
_entity_poly.pdbx_seq_one_letter_code
_entity_poly.pdbx_strand_id
1 'polypeptide(L)'
;MQYVYMRGDKSIMNPEIDRNEKNKSIMNPVTVRNVIIGEGMPKICVPIVGVTKDDIMNEAGKLLGIPADLAEWRADWYEDVSDLEKVKDVQSSLRSILKDMPLLLTLRTAREGGKMPIAPGNYAAWIKAALTAGSVDLADIEAFTGDDLVREVIETAHGLGVKVIASNHDFDKTPDKDDLIGRMCKMQELGADICKIAVMPQCPADVLTLLAATEEMCRLYADRPVITMSMAAQGAVSRMCGEVFGSAVTFGAAGRASAPGQIAVEDLSHVLHLLH
;
A
#
# COMPACT_ATOMS: atom_id res chain seq x y z
N MET A 1 -33.29 1.04 38.94
CA MET A 1 -32.10 1.85 38.71
C MET A 1 -31.99 2.05 37.20
N GLN A 2 -32.46 3.22 36.73
CA GLN A 2 -32.47 3.58 35.31
C GLN A 2 -31.09 4.15 34.93
N TYR A 3 -30.41 3.52 33.98
CA TYR A 3 -29.23 4.12 33.39
C TYR A 3 -29.65 5.09 32.27
N VAL A 4 -29.41 6.37 32.51
CA VAL A 4 -29.58 7.44 31.53
C VAL A 4 -28.38 7.41 30.58
N TYR A 5 -28.63 7.08 29.31
CA TYR A 5 -27.65 7.29 28.23
C TYR A 5 -27.57 8.78 27.90
N MET A 6 -26.47 9.41 28.26
CA MET A 6 -26.16 10.75 27.75
C MET A 6 -25.86 10.64 26.25
N ARG A 7 -26.64 11.32 25.43
CA ARG A 7 -26.38 11.54 24.01
C ARG A 7 -25.17 12.47 23.88
N GLY A 8 -24.04 11.96 23.37
CA GLY A 8 -22.92 12.77 22.97
C GLY A 8 -23.29 13.71 21.81
N ASP A 9 -22.73 14.88 21.87
CA ASP A 9 -22.93 16.02 20.98
C ASP A 9 -22.57 15.65 19.52
N LYS A 10 -23.56 15.73 18.61
CA LYS A 10 -23.44 15.49 17.17
C LYS A 10 -23.05 16.76 16.39
N SER A 11 -22.27 17.66 16.97
CA SER A 11 -21.97 18.95 16.35
C SER A 11 -20.70 19.03 15.53
N ILE A 12 -20.03 17.90 15.24
CA ILE A 12 -18.84 17.89 14.37
C ILE A 12 -19.05 16.84 13.28
N MET A 13 -19.90 17.14 12.31
CA MET A 13 -19.89 16.63 10.92
C MET A 13 -21.22 16.99 10.27
N ASN A 14 -21.27 18.17 9.69
CA ASN A 14 -22.14 18.39 8.54
C ASN A 14 -21.75 19.68 7.79
N PRO A 15 -20.85 19.64 6.80
CA PRO A 15 -21.05 20.47 5.65
C PRO A 15 -22.18 19.80 4.85
N GLU A 16 -23.29 20.49 4.66
CA GLU A 16 -24.29 20.14 3.62
C GLU A 16 -23.55 20.08 2.29
N ILE A 17 -23.13 18.88 1.90
CA ILE A 17 -22.61 18.62 0.57
C ILE A 17 -23.83 18.64 -0.35
N ASP A 18 -23.94 19.70 -1.14
CA ASP A 18 -24.89 19.80 -2.24
C ASP A 18 -24.71 18.61 -3.18
N ARG A 19 -25.67 17.66 -3.13
CA ARG A 19 -25.62 16.39 -3.87
C ARG A 19 -25.80 16.56 -5.38
N ASN A 20 -25.88 17.79 -5.88
CA ASN A 20 -26.19 18.10 -7.27
C ASN A 20 -25.03 18.68 -8.07
N GLU A 21 -23.87 18.96 -7.50
CA GLU A 21 -22.70 19.32 -8.31
C GLU A 21 -21.77 18.11 -8.45
N LYS A 22 -21.48 17.78 -9.72
CA LYS A 22 -20.49 16.80 -10.15
C LYS A 22 -19.07 17.25 -9.77
N ASN A 23 -18.74 17.27 -8.47
CA ASN A 23 -17.36 17.35 -8.04
C ASN A 23 -16.76 15.95 -8.18
N LYS A 24 -16.31 15.66 -9.41
CA LYS A 24 -15.37 14.58 -9.64
C LYS A 24 -14.11 14.99 -8.86
N SER A 25 -13.76 14.28 -7.79
CA SER A 25 -12.48 14.45 -7.13
C SER A 25 -11.39 14.37 -8.19
N ILE A 26 -10.60 15.44 -8.34
CA ILE A 26 -9.47 15.43 -9.27
C ILE A 26 -8.35 14.70 -8.52
N MET A 27 -8.29 13.39 -8.75
CA MET A 27 -7.17 12.59 -8.25
C MET A 27 -5.90 13.01 -8.97
N ASN A 28 -4.89 13.44 -8.21
CA ASN A 28 -3.59 13.80 -8.75
C ASN A 28 -2.74 12.52 -8.86
N PRO A 29 -2.35 12.09 -10.06
CA PRO A 29 -1.51 10.92 -10.23
C PRO A 29 -0.12 11.15 -9.63
N VAL A 30 0.54 10.07 -9.23
CA VAL A 30 1.89 10.10 -8.65
C VAL A 30 2.87 9.52 -9.67
N THR A 31 3.79 10.35 -10.15
CA THR A 31 4.87 9.90 -11.05
C THR A 31 6.05 9.40 -10.22
N VAL A 32 6.47 8.18 -10.52
CA VAL A 32 7.66 7.53 -9.94
C VAL A 32 8.50 7.00 -11.08
N ARG A 33 9.64 7.64 -11.34
CA ARG A 33 10.46 7.38 -12.53
C ARG A 33 9.62 7.49 -13.82
N ASN A 34 9.50 6.39 -14.57
CA ASN A 34 8.73 6.27 -15.82
C ASN A 34 7.31 5.74 -15.61
N VAL A 35 6.86 5.52 -14.37
CA VAL A 35 5.54 4.97 -14.04
C VAL A 35 4.63 6.07 -13.46
N ILE A 36 3.42 6.18 -14.01
CA ILE A 36 2.39 7.09 -13.50
C ILE A 36 1.33 6.25 -12.77
N ILE A 37 1.25 6.40 -11.45
CA ILE A 37 0.30 5.68 -10.59
C ILE A 37 -0.96 6.54 -10.44
N GLY A 38 -2.13 5.96 -10.69
CA GLY A 38 -3.42 6.67 -10.66
C GLY A 38 -3.89 7.15 -12.02
N GLU A 39 -3.21 6.75 -13.10
CA GLU A 39 -3.61 7.02 -14.49
C GLU A 39 -3.56 5.74 -15.33
N GLY A 40 -4.59 5.53 -16.15
CA GLY A 40 -4.75 4.32 -16.98
C GLY A 40 -4.97 3.06 -16.14
N MET A 41 -4.56 1.90 -16.67
CA MET A 41 -4.66 0.61 -15.96
C MET A 41 -3.95 0.64 -14.60
N PRO A 42 -4.46 -0.07 -13.58
CA PRO A 42 -3.75 -0.31 -12.33
C PRO A 42 -2.36 -0.88 -12.57
N LYS A 43 -1.36 -0.35 -11.87
CA LYS A 43 0.01 -0.84 -11.99
C LYS A 43 0.18 -2.16 -11.24
N ILE A 44 0.99 -3.06 -11.78
CA ILE A 44 1.28 -4.34 -11.14
C ILE A 44 2.57 -4.21 -10.33
N CYS A 45 2.44 -4.34 -9.00
CA CYS A 45 3.55 -4.40 -8.07
C CYS A 45 3.88 -5.85 -7.74
N VAL A 46 5.16 -6.23 -7.82
CA VAL A 46 5.59 -7.61 -7.53
C VAL A 46 6.54 -7.62 -6.35
N PRO A 47 6.19 -8.36 -5.27
CA PRO A 47 7.01 -8.47 -4.08
C PRO A 47 8.24 -9.36 -4.30
N ILE A 48 9.38 -8.91 -3.75
CA ILE A 48 10.62 -9.65 -3.57
C ILE A 48 10.69 -10.06 -2.10
N VAL A 49 10.72 -11.37 -1.82
CA VAL A 49 10.63 -11.96 -0.47
C VAL A 49 11.80 -12.92 -0.17
N GLY A 50 12.90 -12.76 -0.88
CA GLY A 50 14.12 -13.52 -0.64
C GLY A 50 14.60 -13.39 0.81
N VAL A 51 15.15 -14.47 1.38
CA VAL A 51 15.66 -14.50 2.76
C VAL A 51 17.14 -14.10 2.80
N THR A 52 17.92 -14.56 1.85
CA THR A 52 19.33 -14.18 1.67
C THR A 52 19.47 -13.10 0.61
N LYS A 53 20.61 -12.42 0.59
CA LYS A 53 20.91 -11.45 -0.48
C LYS A 53 20.87 -12.11 -1.87
N ASP A 54 21.38 -13.32 -2.01
CA ASP A 54 21.37 -14.04 -3.29
C ASP A 54 19.96 -14.38 -3.75
N ASP A 55 19.07 -14.80 -2.84
CA ASP A 55 17.66 -15.04 -3.15
C ASP A 55 16.98 -13.75 -3.63
N ILE A 56 17.20 -12.63 -2.93
CA ILE A 56 16.67 -11.31 -3.29
C ILE A 56 17.13 -10.90 -4.69
N MET A 57 18.43 -11.04 -5.00
CA MET A 57 18.96 -10.69 -6.32
C MET A 57 18.40 -11.59 -7.42
N ASN A 58 18.25 -12.90 -7.15
CA ASN A 58 17.66 -13.85 -8.09
C ASN A 58 16.17 -13.54 -8.36
N GLU A 59 15.39 -13.19 -7.32
CA GLU A 59 14.00 -12.77 -7.48
C GLU A 59 13.90 -11.47 -8.27
N ALA A 60 14.74 -10.47 -7.97
CA ALA A 60 14.77 -9.19 -8.69
C ALA A 60 15.09 -9.38 -10.20
N GLY A 61 16.02 -10.28 -10.52
CA GLY A 61 16.38 -10.58 -11.92
C GLY A 61 15.20 -11.14 -12.74
N LYS A 62 14.31 -11.90 -12.10
CA LYS A 62 13.11 -12.45 -12.76
C LYS A 62 12.10 -11.38 -13.14
N LEU A 63 12.03 -10.27 -12.39
CA LEU A 63 11.05 -9.20 -12.65
C LEU A 63 11.27 -8.51 -14.00
N LEU A 64 12.48 -8.53 -14.55
CA LEU A 64 12.79 -7.90 -15.82
C LEU A 64 12.16 -8.60 -17.04
N GLY A 65 11.67 -9.82 -16.88
CA GLY A 65 11.07 -10.62 -17.95
C GLY A 65 9.56 -10.84 -17.85
N ILE A 66 8.89 -10.19 -16.90
CA ILE A 66 7.46 -10.36 -16.62
C ILE A 66 6.75 -8.99 -16.63
N PRO A 67 5.40 -8.95 -16.77
CA PRO A 67 4.65 -7.69 -16.83
C PRO A 67 4.48 -7.05 -15.44
N ALA A 68 5.60 -6.61 -14.85
CA ALA A 68 5.66 -5.89 -13.58
C ALA A 68 6.00 -4.42 -13.82
N ASP A 69 5.23 -3.50 -13.22
CA ASP A 69 5.48 -2.07 -13.28
C ASP A 69 6.36 -1.59 -12.12
N LEU A 70 6.24 -2.22 -10.94
CA LEU A 70 6.97 -1.88 -9.73
C LEU A 70 7.50 -3.14 -9.05
N ALA A 71 8.67 -3.03 -8.43
CA ALA A 71 9.19 -4.03 -7.49
C ALA A 71 8.98 -3.58 -6.05
N GLU A 72 8.43 -4.43 -5.19
CA GLU A 72 8.38 -4.21 -3.73
C GLU A 72 9.44 -5.05 -3.05
N TRP A 73 10.43 -4.46 -2.39
CA TRP A 73 11.31 -5.25 -1.53
C TRP A 73 10.73 -5.35 -0.12
N ARG A 74 10.35 -6.56 0.27
CA ARG A 74 9.87 -6.93 1.60
C ARG A 74 11.07 -7.19 2.52
N ALA A 75 11.65 -6.12 3.05
CA ALA A 75 12.84 -6.18 3.89
C ALA A 75 12.64 -7.01 5.18
N ASP A 76 11.40 -7.13 5.66
CA ASP A 76 11.06 -7.95 6.83
C ASP A 76 11.29 -9.47 6.64
N TRP A 77 11.53 -9.93 5.40
CA TRP A 77 11.90 -11.31 5.10
C TRP A 77 13.40 -11.55 5.10
N TYR A 78 14.20 -10.48 5.00
CA TYR A 78 15.64 -10.57 4.91
C TYR A 78 16.25 -10.97 6.27
N GLU A 79 17.11 -12.00 6.28
CA GLU A 79 17.72 -12.54 7.52
C GLU A 79 18.56 -11.52 8.29
N ASP A 80 19.24 -10.61 7.58
CA ASP A 80 20.06 -9.55 8.15
C ASP A 80 19.36 -8.18 8.22
N VAL A 81 18.03 -8.14 8.28
CA VAL A 81 17.22 -6.90 8.29
C VAL A 81 17.59 -5.92 9.41
N SER A 82 18.18 -6.41 10.50
CA SER A 82 18.64 -5.57 11.63
C SER A 82 19.98 -4.88 11.37
N ASP A 83 20.75 -5.31 10.37
CA ASP A 83 22.03 -4.70 9.97
C ASP A 83 21.79 -3.69 8.84
N LEU A 84 21.75 -2.41 9.19
CA LEU A 84 21.44 -1.33 8.25
C LEU A 84 22.46 -1.21 7.11
N GLU A 85 23.72 -1.56 7.32
CA GLU A 85 24.72 -1.50 6.26
C GLU A 85 24.47 -2.62 5.23
N LYS A 86 24.10 -3.81 5.68
CA LYS A 86 23.68 -4.90 4.79
C LYS A 86 22.37 -4.56 4.07
N VAL A 87 21.43 -3.91 4.75
CA VAL A 87 20.18 -3.42 4.14
C VAL A 87 20.47 -2.43 3.00
N LYS A 88 21.34 -1.46 3.21
CA LYS A 88 21.75 -0.48 2.19
C LYS A 88 22.48 -1.14 1.02
N ASP A 89 23.32 -2.12 1.29
CA ASP A 89 24.02 -2.89 0.26
C ASP A 89 23.03 -3.69 -0.61
N VAL A 90 22.00 -4.32 -0.02
CA VAL A 90 20.91 -4.97 -0.76
C VAL A 90 20.15 -3.96 -1.61
N GLN A 91 19.79 -2.78 -1.08
CA GLN A 91 19.09 -1.74 -1.84
C GLN A 91 19.90 -1.28 -3.06
N SER A 92 21.20 -1.05 -2.90
CA SER A 92 22.09 -0.64 -4.00
C SER A 92 22.19 -1.73 -5.07
N SER A 93 22.27 -2.99 -4.65
CA SER A 93 22.29 -4.15 -5.55
C SER A 93 20.97 -4.32 -6.30
N LEU A 94 19.81 -4.17 -5.60
CA LEU A 94 18.47 -4.16 -6.21
C LEU A 94 18.35 -3.07 -7.26
N ARG A 95 18.79 -1.84 -6.96
CA ARG A 95 18.78 -0.72 -7.91
C ARG A 95 19.60 -1.03 -9.16
N SER A 96 20.76 -1.66 -9.00
CA SER A 96 21.64 -2.03 -10.13
C SER A 96 20.96 -3.05 -11.06
N ILE A 97 20.17 -3.99 -10.53
CA ILE A 97 19.42 -4.99 -11.30
C ILE A 97 18.18 -4.36 -11.93
N LEU A 98 17.34 -3.69 -11.11
CA LEU A 98 16.03 -3.18 -11.52
C LEU A 98 16.10 -1.95 -12.43
N LYS A 99 17.25 -1.25 -12.47
CA LYS A 99 17.50 -0.07 -13.32
C LYS A 99 16.40 0.99 -13.15
N ASP A 100 15.55 1.20 -14.14
CA ASP A 100 14.49 2.21 -14.15
C ASP A 100 13.16 1.74 -13.57
N MET A 101 13.01 0.45 -13.23
CA MET A 101 11.82 -0.04 -12.55
C MET A 101 11.71 0.58 -11.16
N PRO A 102 10.58 1.21 -10.79
CA PRO A 102 10.37 1.75 -9.44
C PRO A 102 10.57 0.69 -8.35
N LEU A 103 11.30 1.04 -7.30
CA LEU A 103 11.56 0.19 -6.14
C LEU A 103 10.86 0.75 -4.91
N LEU A 104 9.91 -0.02 -4.39
CA LEU A 104 9.21 0.22 -3.13
C LEU A 104 9.92 -0.53 -1.99
N LEU A 105 10.33 0.19 -0.95
CA LEU A 105 10.83 -0.38 0.30
C LEU A 105 9.69 -0.64 1.27
N THR A 106 9.54 -1.86 1.74
CA THR A 106 8.55 -2.24 2.76
C THR A 106 9.21 -3.00 3.91
N LEU A 107 9.08 -2.47 5.14
CA LEU A 107 9.34 -3.21 6.38
C LEU A 107 7.99 -3.50 7.05
N ARG A 108 7.38 -4.66 6.76
CA ARG A 108 6.09 -5.02 7.35
C ARG A 108 6.26 -5.55 8.77
N THR A 109 5.60 -4.88 9.73
CA THR A 109 5.66 -5.31 11.13
C THR A 109 4.79 -6.55 11.38
N ALA A 110 5.11 -7.29 12.43
CA ALA A 110 4.32 -8.45 12.86
C ALA A 110 2.87 -8.07 13.22
N ARG A 111 2.60 -6.81 13.59
CA ARG A 111 1.25 -6.31 13.88
C ARG A 111 0.36 -6.28 12.64
N GLU A 112 0.96 -6.06 11.47
CA GLU A 112 0.28 -6.01 10.17
C GLU A 112 0.67 -7.20 9.27
N GLY A 113 0.92 -8.37 9.88
CA GLY A 113 1.13 -9.64 9.18
C GLY A 113 2.52 -9.85 8.57
N GLY A 114 3.50 -9.02 8.93
CA GLY A 114 4.88 -9.18 8.51
C GLY A 114 5.72 -10.09 9.42
N LYS A 115 7.02 -10.10 9.18
CA LYS A 115 7.98 -10.94 9.91
C LYS A 115 8.70 -10.19 11.04
N MET A 116 8.65 -8.85 11.08
CA MET A 116 9.44 -8.04 11.99
C MET A 116 8.65 -7.64 13.26
N PRO A 117 8.93 -8.23 14.43
CA PRO A 117 8.41 -7.76 15.71
C PRO A 117 9.22 -6.52 16.15
N ILE A 118 8.73 -5.32 15.86
CA ILE A 118 9.44 -4.07 16.12
C ILE A 118 8.52 -3.06 16.81
N ALA A 119 9.06 -2.30 17.78
CA ALA A 119 8.33 -1.22 18.43
C ALA A 119 8.21 0.01 17.49
N PRO A 120 7.12 0.83 17.60
CA PRO A 120 6.87 1.96 16.71
C PRO A 120 8.05 2.93 16.53
N GLY A 121 8.72 3.35 17.61
CA GLY A 121 9.86 4.25 17.54
C GLY A 121 11.07 3.64 16.82
N ASN A 122 11.34 2.36 17.03
CA ASN A 122 12.42 1.64 16.34
C ASN A 122 12.08 1.42 14.87
N TYR A 123 10.80 1.17 14.54
CA TYR A 123 10.30 1.08 13.17
C TYR A 123 10.58 2.39 12.41
N ALA A 124 10.16 3.53 12.97
CA ALA A 124 10.38 4.83 12.36
C ALA A 124 11.88 5.13 12.17
N ALA A 125 12.72 4.83 13.18
CA ALA A 125 14.16 5.01 13.11
C ALA A 125 14.79 4.13 12.02
N TRP A 126 14.36 2.86 11.92
CA TRP A 126 14.85 1.94 10.90
C TRP A 126 14.51 2.44 9.48
N ILE A 127 13.25 2.82 9.24
CA ILE A 127 12.82 3.34 7.93
C ILE A 127 13.65 4.56 7.54
N LYS A 128 13.76 5.56 8.42
CA LYS A 128 14.55 6.77 8.15
C LYS A 128 16.01 6.46 7.80
N ALA A 129 16.64 5.55 8.55
CA ALA A 129 18.01 5.12 8.28
C ALA A 129 18.14 4.36 6.95
N ALA A 130 17.20 3.49 6.61
CA ALA A 130 17.21 2.75 5.36
C ALA A 130 17.03 3.66 4.14
N LEU A 131 16.23 4.73 4.25
CA LEU A 131 16.02 5.70 3.17
C LEU A 131 17.28 6.48 2.80
N THR A 132 18.25 6.64 3.72
CA THR A 132 19.51 7.36 3.44
C THR A 132 20.39 6.69 2.39
N ALA A 133 20.13 5.43 2.01
CA ALA A 133 20.85 4.77 0.92
C ALA A 133 20.58 5.40 -0.46
N GLY A 134 19.48 6.13 -0.63
CA GLY A 134 19.14 6.82 -1.88
C GLY A 134 18.83 5.90 -3.07
N SER A 135 18.51 4.62 -2.81
CA SER A 135 18.32 3.59 -3.84
C SER A 135 16.86 3.24 -4.10
N VAL A 136 15.93 3.71 -3.26
CA VAL A 136 14.49 3.44 -3.35
C VAL A 136 13.72 4.66 -3.83
N ASP A 137 12.59 4.42 -4.47
CA ASP A 137 11.73 5.46 -5.04
C ASP A 137 10.47 5.68 -4.22
N LEU A 138 9.98 4.61 -3.57
CA LEU A 138 8.82 4.63 -2.68
C LEU A 138 9.15 3.93 -1.36
N ALA A 139 8.45 4.33 -0.30
CA ALA A 139 8.45 3.65 1.00
C ALA A 139 7.02 3.37 1.46
N ASP A 140 6.78 2.14 1.94
CA ASP A 140 5.53 1.77 2.61
C ASP A 140 5.65 2.07 4.10
N ILE A 141 4.73 2.88 4.64
CA ILE A 141 4.70 3.31 6.03
C ILE A 141 3.37 2.90 6.66
N GLU A 142 3.42 2.11 7.73
CA GLU A 142 2.22 1.71 8.48
C GLU A 142 1.60 2.92 9.18
N ALA A 143 0.42 3.36 8.71
CA ALA A 143 -0.20 4.64 9.07
C ALA A 143 -0.64 4.74 10.55
N PHE A 144 -0.83 3.60 11.22
CA PHE A 144 -1.37 3.56 12.59
C PHE A 144 -0.32 3.19 13.65
N THR A 145 0.94 3.56 13.38
CA THR A 145 2.06 3.41 14.34
C THR A 145 2.23 4.61 15.28
N GLY A 146 1.44 5.67 15.07
CA GLY A 146 1.45 6.93 15.82
C GLY A 146 1.63 8.12 14.89
N ASP A 147 0.71 9.08 14.95
CA ASP A 147 0.60 10.18 13.98
C ASP A 147 1.89 10.98 13.84
N ASP A 148 2.50 11.37 14.97
CA ASP A 148 3.72 12.18 14.96
C ASP A 148 4.89 11.43 14.32
N LEU A 149 5.05 10.12 14.65
CA LEU A 149 6.08 9.28 14.06
C LEU A 149 5.88 9.10 12.55
N VAL A 150 4.63 8.90 12.12
CA VAL A 150 4.30 8.74 10.69
C VAL A 150 4.60 10.03 9.93
N ARG A 151 4.19 11.20 10.44
CA ARG A 151 4.50 12.50 9.83
C ARG A 151 6.00 12.73 9.71
N GLU A 152 6.76 12.48 10.77
CA GLU A 152 8.23 12.63 10.77
C GLU A 152 8.90 11.73 9.70
N VAL A 153 8.43 10.49 9.55
CA VAL A 153 8.96 9.57 8.52
C VAL A 153 8.59 10.04 7.12
N ILE A 154 7.35 10.49 6.90
CA ILE A 154 6.89 11.03 5.61
C ILE A 154 7.71 12.27 5.22
N GLU A 155 7.90 13.22 6.13
CA GLU A 155 8.72 14.44 5.91
C GLU A 155 10.17 14.06 5.56
N THR A 156 10.73 13.08 6.27
CA THR A 156 12.08 12.58 5.96
C THR A 156 12.15 11.97 4.56
N ALA A 157 11.18 11.12 4.19
CA ALA A 157 11.12 10.52 2.87
C ALA A 157 11.01 11.57 1.77
N HIS A 158 10.10 12.54 1.92
CA HIS A 158 9.92 13.64 0.97
C HIS A 158 11.18 14.49 0.84
N GLY A 159 11.88 14.78 1.95
CA GLY A 159 13.17 15.50 1.95
C GLY A 159 14.27 14.75 1.17
N LEU A 160 14.15 13.44 1.00
CA LEU A 160 15.03 12.59 0.20
C LEU A 160 14.50 12.34 -1.22
N GLY A 161 13.36 12.91 -1.59
CA GLY A 161 12.71 12.70 -2.90
C GLY A 161 12.00 11.36 -3.04
N VAL A 162 11.77 10.63 -1.93
CA VAL A 162 11.08 9.34 -1.90
C VAL A 162 9.58 9.55 -1.70
N LYS A 163 8.75 8.89 -2.51
CA LYS A 163 7.29 8.90 -2.40
C LYS A 163 6.81 7.94 -1.30
N VAL A 164 5.69 8.24 -0.65
CA VAL A 164 5.19 7.48 0.47
C VAL A 164 3.83 6.84 0.17
N ILE A 165 3.76 5.52 0.37
CA ILE A 165 2.52 4.77 0.49
C ILE A 165 2.22 4.62 1.98
N ALA A 166 1.21 5.32 2.51
CA ALA A 166 0.72 5.03 3.85
C ALA A 166 -0.21 3.83 3.81
N SER A 167 0.06 2.82 4.62
CA SER A 167 -0.63 1.54 4.56
C SER A 167 -1.28 1.13 5.88
N ASN A 168 -2.32 0.30 5.76
CA ASN A 168 -2.92 -0.41 6.88
C ASN A 168 -3.40 -1.80 6.44
N HIS A 169 -3.11 -2.82 7.23
CA HIS A 169 -3.48 -4.21 6.97
C HIS A 169 -4.27 -4.76 8.15
N ASP A 170 -5.51 -5.17 7.90
CA ASP A 170 -6.36 -5.86 8.87
C ASP A 170 -6.45 -7.34 8.48
N PHE A 171 -5.75 -8.21 9.22
CA PHE A 171 -5.70 -9.64 8.96
C PHE A 171 -6.85 -10.39 9.63
N ASP A 172 -7.66 -9.72 10.44
CA ASP A 172 -8.74 -10.35 11.22
C ASP A 172 -10.09 -10.18 10.55
N LYS A 173 -10.34 -9.04 9.92
CA LYS A 173 -11.67 -8.69 9.37
C LYS A 173 -11.61 -7.65 8.26
N THR A 174 -12.77 -7.39 7.65
CA THR A 174 -13.05 -6.20 6.86
C THR A 174 -13.84 -5.23 7.73
N PRO A 175 -13.29 -4.05 8.06
CA PRO A 175 -14.03 -2.99 8.75
C PRO A 175 -15.22 -2.47 7.95
N ASP A 176 -16.12 -1.73 8.62
CA ASP A 176 -17.24 -1.06 7.96
C ASP A 176 -16.74 -0.06 6.91
N LYS A 177 -17.58 0.21 5.90
CA LYS A 177 -17.25 1.10 4.78
C LYS A 177 -16.76 2.47 5.25
N ASP A 178 -17.45 3.09 6.21
CA ASP A 178 -17.10 4.42 6.70
C ASP A 178 -15.79 4.45 7.49
N ASP A 179 -15.46 3.36 8.20
CA ASP A 179 -14.14 3.20 8.86
C ASP A 179 -13.02 3.07 7.82
N LEU A 180 -13.23 2.29 6.75
CA LEU A 180 -12.25 2.17 5.65
C LEU A 180 -11.98 3.52 4.97
N ILE A 181 -13.03 4.29 4.67
CA ILE A 181 -12.91 5.64 4.10
C ILE A 181 -12.18 6.56 5.09
N GLY A 182 -12.57 6.55 6.36
CA GLY A 182 -11.93 7.36 7.41
C GLY A 182 -10.43 7.06 7.56
N ARG A 183 -10.02 5.78 7.47
CA ARG A 183 -8.59 5.39 7.48
C ARG A 183 -7.84 5.96 6.29
N MET A 184 -8.41 5.92 5.08
CA MET A 184 -7.79 6.49 3.89
C MET A 184 -7.71 8.03 3.95
N CYS A 185 -8.76 8.71 4.40
CA CYS A 185 -8.73 10.15 4.64
C CYS A 185 -7.62 10.52 5.64
N LYS A 186 -7.49 9.76 6.73
CA LYS A 186 -6.42 9.94 7.71
C LYS A 186 -5.04 9.81 7.08
N MET A 187 -4.81 8.86 6.18
CA MET A 187 -3.55 8.71 5.45
C MET A 187 -3.24 9.93 4.59
N GLN A 188 -4.26 10.52 3.95
CA GLN A 188 -4.11 11.78 3.21
C GLN A 188 -3.71 12.93 4.15
N GLU A 189 -4.37 13.08 5.30
CA GLU A 189 -4.07 14.10 6.31
C GLU A 189 -2.67 13.96 6.91
N LEU A 190 -2.13 12.75 6.98
CA LEU A 190 -0.76 12.49 7.41
C LEU A 190 0.29 12.91 6.37
N GLY A 191 -0.13 13.18 5.12
CA GLY A 191 0.74 13.66 4.05
C GLY A 191 1.25 12.56 3.10
N ALA A 192 0.69 11.35 3.13
CA ALA A 192 1.07 10.28 2.20
C ALA A 192 0.83 10.67 0.74
N ASP A 193 1.63 10.18 -0.19
CA ASP A 193 1.40 10.34 -1.64
C ASP A 193 0.34 9.34 -2.15
N ILE A 194 0.23 8.17 -1.52
CA ILE A 194 -0.69 7.09 -1.90
C ILE A 194 -1.26 6.46 -0.63
N CYS A 195 -2.57 6.18 -0.61
CA CYS A 195 -3.23 5.50 0.51
C CYS A 195 -3.41 4.02 0.20
N LYS A 196 -3.11 3.11 1.14
CA LYS A 196 -3.21 1.67 0.93
C LYS A 196 -3.93 0.96 2.06
N ILE A 197 -4.95 0.17 1.71
CA ILE A 197 -5.67 -0.71 2.66
C ILE A 197 -5.73 -2.13 2.13
N ALA A 198 -5.39 -3.09 3.00
CA ALA A 198 -5.61 -4.51 2.77
C ALA A 198 -6.42 -5.10 3.93
N VAL A 199 -7.49 -5.83 3.62
CA VAL A 199 -8.40 -6.37 4.64
C VAL A 199 -8.70 -7.85 4.41
N MET A 200 -9.08 -8.54 5.48
CA MET A 200 -9.41 -9.97 5.43
C MET A 200 -10.93 -10.16 5.35
N PRO A 201 -11.47 -10.68 4.24
CA PRO A 201 -12.90 -10.97 4.15
C PRO A 201 -13.24 -12.24 4.94
N GLN A 202 -14.35 -12.21 5.67
CA GLN A 202 -14.94 -13.36 6.35
C GLN A 202 -16.11 -13.93 5.52
N CYS A 203 -16.69 -13.13 4.64
CA CYS A 203 -17.79 -13.49 3.75
C CYS A 203 -17.75 -12.67 2.45
N PRO A 204 -18.51 -13.06 1.40
CA PRO A 204 -18.56 -12.29 0.14
C PRO A 204 -19.01 -10.84 0.31
N ALA A 205 -19.87 -10.54 1.30
CA ALA A 205 -20.33 -9.19 1.58
C ALA A 205 -19.18 -8.26 2.00
N ASP A 206 -18.14 -8.77 2.65
CA ASP A 206 -16.95 -8.02 3.04
C ASP A 206 -16.16 -7.52 1.82
N VAL A 207 -16.11 -8.33 0.77
CA VAL A 207 -15.48 -7.93 -0.50
C VAL A 207 -16.26 -6.78 -1.14
N LEU A 208 -17.59 -6.85 -1.15
CA LEU A 208 -18.46 -5.78 -1.64
C LEU A 208 -18.29 -4.50 -0.79
N THR A 209 -18.15 -4.63 0.53
CA THR A 209 -17.90 -3.51 1.43
C THR A 209 -16.60 -2.78 1.07
N LEU A 210 -15.51 -3.51 0.82
CA LEU A 210 -14.24 -2.91 0.40
C LEU A 210 -14.37 -2.22 -0.96
N LEU A 211 -14.99 -2.87 -1.95
CA LEU A 211 -15.17 -2.30 -3.29
C LEU A 211 -16.02 -1.02 -3.23
N ALA A 212 -17.10 -1.01 -2.44
CA ALA A 212 -17.93 0.16 -2.23
C ALA A 212 -17.16 1.29 -1.52
N ALA A 213 -16.33 0.97 -0.52
CA ALA A 213 -15.47 1.94 0.15
C ALA A 213 -14.44 2.54 -0.83
N THR A 214 -13.87 1.72 -1.70
CA THR A 214 -12.88 2.16 -2.70
C THR A 214 -13.52 3.13 -3.71
N GLU A 215 -14.67 2.77 -4.27
CA GLU A 215 -15.39 3.62 -5.22
C GLU A 215 -15.78 4.96 -4.59
N GLU A 216 -16.40 4.92 -3.41
CA GLU A 216 -16.84 6.14 -2.75
C GLU A 216 -15.66 7.02 -2.33
N MET A 217 -14.56 6.43 -1.83
CA MET A 217 -13.33 7.16 -1.54
C MET A 217 -12.80 7.88 -2.78
N CYS A 218 -12.66 7.18 -3.90
CA CYS A 218 -12.13 7.75 -5.15
C CYS A 218 -13.05 8.80 -5.75
N ARG A 219 -14.37 8.65 -5.62
CA ARG A 219 -15.34 9.59 -6.18
C ARG A 219 -15.50 10.86 -5.36
N LEU A 220 -15.42 10.79 -4.02
CA LEU A 220 -15.78 11.90 -3.13
C LEU A 220 -14.64 12.50 -2.32
N TYR A 221 -13.61 11.72 -1.97
CA TYR A 221 -12.65 12.11 -0.95
C TYR A 221 -11.18 12.07 -1.40
N ALA A 222 -10.84 11.20 -2.36
CA ALA A 222 -9.44 11.02 -2.75
C ALA A 222 -8.95 12.18 -3.63
N ASP A 223 -7.87 12.82 -3.22
CA ASP A 223 -7.10 13.78 -4.01
C ASP A 223 -5.80 13.16 -4.57
N ARG A 224 -5.54 11.89 -4.25
CA ARG A 224 -4.35 11.11 -4.62
C ARG A 224 -4.71 9.64 -4.85
N PRO A 225 -3.80 8.82 -5.47
CA PRO A 225 -4.09 7.43 -5.74
C PRO A 225 -4.38 6.61 -4.47
N VAL A 226 -5.32 5.68 -4.59
CA VAL A 226 -5.69 4.71 -3.56
C VAL A 226 -5.32 3.31 -4.02
N ILE A 227 -4.93 2.46 -3.09
CA ILE A 227 -4.65 1.05 -3.29
C ILE A 227 -5.51 0.26 -2.30
N THR A 228 -6.40 -0.57 -2.79
CA THR A 228 -7.23 -1.39 -1.91
C THR A 228 -7.24 -2.84 -2.37
N MET A 229 -7.27 -3.75 -1.40
CA MET A 229 -7.37 -5.18 -1.69
C MET A 229 -8.05 -5.95 -0.58
N SER A 230 -8.92 -6.87 -0.95
CA SER A 230 -9.43 -7.93 -0.10
C SER A 230 -8.50 -9.13 -0.23
N MET A 231 -8.05 -9.67 0.90
CA MET A 231 -7.06 -10.76 0.94
C MET A 231 -7.70 -12.13 0.74
N ALA A 232 -6.89 -13.18 0.75
CA ALA A 232 -7.28 -14.57 0.52
C ALA A 232 -7.99 -14.82 -0.83
N ALA A 233 -8.34 -16.07 -1.10
CA ALA A 233 -8.97 -16.46 -2.36
C ALA A 233 -10.33 -15.79 -2.58
N GLN A 234 -11.10 -15.57 -1.51
CA GLN A 234 -12.40 -14.92 -1.56
C GLN A 234 -12.31 -13.46 -2.01
N GLY A 235 -11.20 -12.78 -1.67
CA GLY A 235 -10.93 -11.40 -2.05
C GLY A 235 -10.25 -11.23 -3.41
N ALA A 236 -9.88 -12.31 -4.10
CA ALA A 236 -9.09 -12.26 -5.33
C ALA A 236 -9.68 -11.34 -6.42
N VAL A 237 -11.02 -11.27 -6.52
CA VAL A 237 -11.72 -10.40 -7.47
C VAL A 237 -11.33 -8.92 -7.30
N SER A 238 -11.09 -8.45 -6.06
CA SER A 238 -10.70 -7.06 -5.80
C SER A 238 -9.34 -6.68 -6.42
N ARG A 239 -8.47 -7.67 -6.65
CA ARG A 239 -7.17 -7.48 -7.29
C ARG A 239 -7.27 -7.33 -8.80
N MET A 240 -8.31 -7.91 -9.40
CA MET A 240 -8.55 -7.94 -10.85
C MET A 240 -9.37 -6.76 -11.35
N CYS A 241 -10.33 -6.27 -10.55
CA CYS A 241 -11.27 -5.21 -10.94
C CYS A 241 -10.90 -3.81 -10.40
N GLY A 242 -9.65 -3.60 -9.99
CA GLY A 242 -9.19 -2.34 -9.38
C GLY A 242 -9.50 -1.10 -10.22
N GLU A 243 -9.35 -1.17 -11.54
CA GLU A 243 -9.64 -0.06 -12.46
C GLU A 243 -11.11 0.41 -12.37
N VAL A 244 -12.04 -0.55 -12.28
CA VAL A 244 -13.48 -0.24 -12.21
C VAL A 244 -13.86 0.53 -10.95
N PHE A 245 -13.17 0.25 -9.83
CA PHE A 245 -13.47 0.83 -8.51
C PHE A 245 -12.49 1.91 -8.07
N GLY A 246 -11.39 2.13 -8.81
CA GLY A 246 -10.44 3.22 -8.56
C GLY A 246 -9.17 2.82 -7.82
N SER A 247 -8.89 1.52 -7.59
CA SER A 247 -7.62 1.07 -7.03
C SER A 247 -6.50 1.16 -8.07
N ALA A 248 -5.47 1.97 -7.78
CA ALA A 248 -4.43 2.34 -8.75
C ALA A 248 -3.27 1.34 -8.89
N VAL A 249 -3.12 0.42 -7.92
CA VAL A 249 -2.07 -0.61 -7.93
C VAL A 249 -2.63 -1.93 -7.44
N THR A 250 -2.23 -3.02 -8.08
CA THR A 250 -2.50 -4.37 -7.61
C THR A 250 -1.20 -5.15 -7.40
N PHE A 251 -1.24 -6.21 -6.57
CA PHE A 251 -0.06 -6.99 -6.21
C PHE A 251 -0.14 -8.40 -6.79
N GLY A 252 0.77 -8.70 -7.72
CA GLY A 252 0.94 -10.02 -8.31
C GLY A 252 2.07 -10.82 -7.66
N ALA A 253 2.13 -12.12 -7.90
CA ALA A 253 3.19 -13.01 -7.44
C ALA A 253 4.03 -13.51 -8.63
N ALA A 254 5.36 -13.41 -8.51
CA ALA A 254 6.32 -14.01 -9.44
C ALA A 254 6.98 -15.23 -8.79
N GLY A 255 6.17 -16.24 -8.46
CA GLY A 255 6.60 -17.43 -7.73
C GLY A 255 6.05 -17.44 -6.30
N ARG A 256 6.86 -17.05 -5.30
CA ARG A 256 6.42 -17.04 -3.89
C ARG A 256 5.52 -15.84 -3.59
N ALA A 257 4.31 -16.09 -3.08
CA ALA A 257 3.40 -15.03 -2.64
C ALA A 257 3.85 -14.41 -1.33
N SER A 258 3.73 -13.08 -1.20
CA SER A 258 4.03 -12.32 0.03
C SER A 258 2.79 -12.13 0.92
N ALA A 259 1.60 -12.36 0.38
CA ALA A 259 0.32 -12.21 1.06
C ALA A 259 -0.72 -13.21 0.51
N PRO A 260 -1.74 -13.58 1.31
CA PRO A 260 -2.80 -14.48 0.89
C PRO A 260 -3.58 -13.95 -0.33
N GLY A 261 -3.88 -14.84 -1.30
CA GLY A 261 -4.73 -14.52 -2.45
C GLY A 261 -4.03 -13.72 -3.56
N GLN A 262 -2.71 -13.64 -3.58
CA GLN A 262 -1.99 -13.11 -4.74
C GLN A 262 -2.12 -14.05 -5.93
N ILE A 263 -2.29 -13.47 -7.12
CA ILE A 263 -2.43 -14.13 -8.41
C ILE A 263 -1.09 -14.08 -9.12
N ALA A 264 -0.78 -15.06 -9.97
CA ALA A 264 0.41 -15.01 -10.83
C ALA A 264 0.39 -13.73 -11.68
N VAL A 265 1.53 -13.08 -11.83
CA VAL A 265 1.61 -11.76 -12.46
C VAL A 265 1.14 -11.78 -13.91
N GLU A 266 1.41 -12.88 -14.63
CA GLU A 266 0.99 -13.07 -16.03
C GLU A 266 -0.53 -13.16 -16.15
N ASP A 267 -1.18 -13.96 -15.29
CA ASP A 267 -2.64 -14.10 -15.25
C ASP A 267 -3.30 -12.77 -14.87
N LEU A 268 -2.72 -12.08 -13.86
CA LEU A 268 -3.22 -10.79 -13.42
C LEU A 268 -3.13 -9.74 -14.53
N SER A 269 -1.99 -9.66 -15.21
CA SER A 269 -1.79 -8.75 -16.36
C SER A 269 -2.79 -9.05 -17.48
N HIS A 270 -3.02 -10.33 -17.80
CA HIS A 270 -3.99 -10.72 -18.82
C HIS A 270 -5.41 -10.25 -18.47
N VAL A 271 -5.84 -10.45 -17.22
CA VAL A 271 -7.18 -10.03 -16.78
C VAL A 271 -7.31 -8.51 -16.80
N LEU A 272 -6.31 -7.76 -16.34
CA LEU A 272 -6.34 -6.29 -16.38
C LEU A 272 -6.50 -5.77 -17.82
N HIS A 273 -5.80 -6.34 -18.80
CA HIS A 273 -5.96 -5.96 -20.20
C HIS A 273 -7.32 -6.33 -20.80
N LEU A 274 -7.99 -7.37 -20.27
CA LEU A 274 -9.36 -7.71 -20.71
C LEU A 274 -10.41 -6.76 -20.14
N LEU A 275 -10.14 -6.14 -18.99
CA LEU A 275 -11.07 -5.21 -18.33
C LEU A 275 -10.85 -3.76 -18.75
N HIS A 276 -9.67 -3.41 -19.26
CA HIS A 276 -9.30 -2.10 -19.80
C HIS A 276 -9.88 -1.92 -21.21
#